data_ae27f844a19f9f5c6de6d6f1f2cfc6af
#
_entry.id   ae27f844a19f9f5c6de6d6f1f2cfc6af
#
_cell.length_a   1.000
_cell.length_b   1.000
_cell.length_c   1.000
_cell.angle_alpha   90.00
_cell.angle_beta   90.00
_cell.angle_gamma   90.00
#
_symmetry.space_group_name_H-M   'P 1'
#
loop_
_entity.id
_entity.type
_entity.pdbx_description
1 polymer ?
#
loop_
_entity_poly.entity_id
_entity_poly.type
_entity_poly.pdbx_seq_one_letter_code
_entity_poly.pdbx_strand_id
1 'polypeptide(L)'
;MKRISFLTGIFFVLGLVACQQPSPPTSQINDSNTPLHLLAPDYNFSYKEWSIAEIKQTIDPILGYLDKVTPIRVIDRESGKEITDYTKINQHSQLEQGDFRLASYEWGVTYSGMLEVARATNDPKYQEYVTKRFRFLSEMVPYFSQQAKEYNVVDGQMRQIIQPRALDDAGAVCTGMIKLNRIFPDMDFSNMINTYMDFIENKEHRLSDGTFARMRPQANTLWLD
;
A
#
# COMPACT_ATOMS: atom_id res chain seq x y z
N MET A 1 42.32 95.98 -26.33
CA MET A 1 41.23 95.38 -25.55
C MET A 1 40.77 94.20 -26.34
N LYS A 2 41.16 92.98 -25.99
CA LYS A 2 40.77 91.76 -26.67
C LYS A 2 39.74 90.99 -25.74
N ARG A 3 38.55 90.75 -26.21
CA ARG A 3 37.52 89.91 -25.53
C ARG A 3 37.77 88.44 -25.84
N ILE A 4 37.95 87.64 -24.83
CA ILE A 4 38.01 86.20 -24.91
C ILE A 4 36.66 85.67 -24.63
N SER A 5 36.05 84.99 -25.61
CA SER A 5 34.80 84.26 -25.46
C SER A 5 35.08 82.80 -24.98
N PHE A 6 34.61 82.43 -23.84
CA PHE A 6 34.60 81.05 -23.34
C PHE A 6 33.37 80.28 -23.90
N LEU A 7 33.60 79.25 -24.68
CA LEU A 7 32.60 78.30 -25.12
C LEU A 7 32.56 77.16 -24.12
N THR A 8 31.47 77.08 -23.39
CA THR A 8 31.23 75.97 -22.47
C THR A 8 30.58 74.86 -23.24
N GLY A 9 31.28 73.76 -23.52
CA GLY A 9 30.72 72.56 -24.14
C GLY A 9 30.01 71.70 -23.08
N ILE A 10 28.72 71.49 -23.25
CA ILE A 10 27.94 70.56 -22.43
C ILE A 10 28.05 69.18 -23.08
N PHE A 11 28.72 68.23 -22.40
CA PHE A 11 28.76 66.83 -22.77
C PHE A 11 27.49 66.16 -22.23
N PHE A 12 26.61 65.74 -23.10
CA PHE A 12 25.42 64.92 -22.80
C PHE A 12 25.91 63.44 -22.80
N VAL A 13 26.07 62.86 -21.63
CA VAL A 13 26.30 61.40 -21.49
C VAL A 13 24.96 60.68 -21.55
N LEU A 14 24.65 60.12 -22.72
CA LEU A 14 23.52 59.18 -22.87
C LEU A 14 23.88 57.85 -22.19
N GLY A 15 23.38 57.69 -21.00
CA GLY A 15 23.41 56.38 -20.32
C GLY A 15 22.49 55.39 -21.02
N LEU A 16 23.08 54.42 -21.72
CA LEU A 16 22.35 53.25 -22.21
C LEU A 16 21.92 52.39 -20.98
N VAL A 17 20.69 52.59 -20.54
CA VAL A 17 20.06 51.64 -19.63
C VAL A 17 19.70 50.41 -20.46
N ALA A 18 20.57 49.41 -20.45
CA ALA A 18 20.24 48.09 -20.95
C ALA A 18 19.13 47.49 -20.06
N CYS A 19 17.89 47.47 -20.55
CA CYS A 19 16.84 46.66 -19.98
C CYS A 19 17.31 45.21 -20.03
N GLN A 20 17.83 44.68 -18.92
CA GLN A 20 17.95 43.23 -18.74
C GLN A 20 16.51 42.67 -18.73
N GLN A 21 16.12 42.02 -19.80
CA GLN A 21 14.93 41.15 -19.76
C GLN A 21 15.13 40.12 -18.67
N PRO A 22 14.16 39.94 -17.75
CA PRO A 22 14.22 38.85 -16.78
C PRO A 22 14.36 37.55 -17.57
N SER A 23 15.37 36.77 -17.25
CA SER A 23 15.56 35.42 -17.79
C SER A 23 14.23 34.68 -17.57
N PRO A 24 13.69 33.95 -18.58
CA PRO A 24 12.50 33.16 -18.38
C PRO A 24 12.74 32.25 -17.16
N PRO A 25 11.74 32.07 -16.27
CA PRO A 25 11.89 31.20 -15.12
C PRO A 25 12.33 29.84 -15.65
N THR A 26 13.49 29.39 -15.23
CA THR A 26 13.97 28.02 -15.49
C THR A 26 12.88 27.12 -14.98
N SER A 27 12.15 26.44 -15.88
CA SER A 27 11.10 25.52 -15.46
C SER A 27 11.75 24.52 -14.54
N GLN A 28 11.32 24.52 -13.29
CA GLN A 28 11.85 23.61 -12.29
C GLN A 28 11.60 22.20 -12.82
N ILE A 29 12.67 21.44 -13.06
CA ILE A 29 12.61 20.04 -13.50
C ILE A 29 11.93 19.23 -12.40
N ASN A 30 10.82 18.57 -12.72
CA ASN A 30 10.07 17.75 -11.79
C ASN A 30 9.39 16.58 -12.55
N ASP A 31 8.74 15.69 -11.82
CA ASP A 31 8.06 14.50 -12.34
C ASP A 31 6.91 14.78 -13.31
N SER A 32 6.38 16.01 -13.30
CA SER A 32 5.30 16.42 -14.22
C SER A 32 5.80 16.85 -15.60
N ASN A 33 7.07 17.22 -15.72
CA ASN A 33 7.64 17.76 -16.96
C ASN A 33 8.88 17.03 -17.49
N THR A 34 9.37 16.04 -16.75
CA THR A 34 10.59 15.28 -17.09
C THR A 34 10.38 13.79 -16.82
N PRO A 35 10.72 12.92 -17.78
CA PRO A 35 10.68 11.47 -17.57
C PRO A 35 11.48 11.06 -16.31
N LEU A 36 10.94 10.17 -15.50
CA LEU A 36 11.51 9.77 -14.22
C LEU A 36 12.98 9.32 -14.30
N HIS A 37 13.37 8.63 -15.37
CA HIS A 37 14.76 8.17 -15.57
C HIS A 37 15.76 9.30 -15.85
N LEU A 38 15.29 10.51 -16.14
CA LEU A 38 16.12 11.71 -16.36
C LEU A 38 16.10 12.65 -15.14
N LEU A 39 15.27 12.37 -14.13
CA LEU A 39 15.28 13.14 -12.89
C LEU A 39 16.50 12.76 -12.07
N ALA A 40 17.28 13.76 -11.68
CA ALA A 40 18.26 13.59 -10.63
C ALA A 40 17.56 13.78 -9.27
N PRO A 41 17.82 12.96 -8.27
CA PRO A 41 17.30 13.19 -6.92
C PRO A 41 17.85 14.52 -6.39
N ASP A 42 17.00 15.30 -5.75
CA ASP A 42 17.33 16.58 -5.13
C ASP A 42 18.01 16.44 -3.76
N TYR A 43 18.30 15.22 -3.36
CA TYR A 43 19.03 14.88 -2.15
C TYR A 43 20.17 13.89 -2.46
N ASN A 44 21.21 13.99 -1.68
CA ASN A 44 22.38 13.11 -1.84
C ASN A 44 22.14 11.82 -1.07
N PHE A 45 21.91 10.71 -1.77
CA PHE A 45 21.92 9.39 -1.15
C PHE A 45 22.94 8.49 -1.84
N SER A 46 23.64 7.71 -1.06
CA SER A 46 24.54 6.69 -1.56
C SER A 46 23.83 5.35 -1.63
N TYR A 47 23.83 4.69 -2.77
CA TYR A 47 23.46 3.29 -2.86
C TYR A 47 24.53 2.47 -2.12
N LYS A 48 24.11 1.80 -1.05
CA LYS A 48 24.94 0.83 -0.34
C LYS A 48 24.10 -0.41 -0.06
N GLU A 49 24.77 -1.52 0.07
CA GLU A 49 24.14 -2.71 0.61
C GLU A 49 23.85 -2.48 2.10
N TRP A 50 22.59 -2.75 2.51
CA TRP A 50 22.18 -2.66 3.90
C TRP A 50 22.64 -3.91 4.63
N SER A 51 23.30 -3.73 5.77
CA SER A 51 23.55 -4.83 6.69
C SER A 51 22.25 -5.33 7.31
N ILE A 52 22.25 -6.60 7.75
CA ILE A 52 21.12 -7.19 8.48
C ILE A 52 20.75 -6.34 9.71
N ALA A 53 21.75 -5.80 10.41
CA ALA A 53 21.52 -4.95 11.58
C ALA A 53 20.76 -3.64 11.21
N GLU A 54 21.12 -2.98 10.13
CA GLU A 54 20.45 -1.76 9.64
C GLU A 54 19.01 -2.07 9.19
N ILE A 55 18.81 -3.18 8.48
CA ILE A 55 17.45 -3.63 8.09
C ILE A 55 16.60 -3.83 9.35
N LYS A 56 17.09 -4.56 10.35
CA LYS A 56 16.37 -4.82 11.60
C LYS A 56 16.11 -3.53 12.37
N GLN A 57 17.08 -2.64 12.47
CA GLN A 57 16.92 -1.35 13.14
C GLN A 57 15.77 -0.53 12.54
N THR A 58 15.55 -0.64 11.23
CA THR A 58 14.48 0.08 10.53
C THR A 58 13.14 -0.64 10.66
N ILE A 59 13.10 -1.96 10.50
CA ILE A 59 11.84 -2.73 10.41
C ILE A 59 11.30 -3.13 11.79
N ASP A 60 12.13 -3.32 12.82
CA ASP A 60 11.66 -3.72 14.16
C ASP A 60 10.65 -2.74 14.78
N PRO A 61 10.87 -1.43 14.76
CA PRO A 61 9.88 -0.47 15.24
C PRO A 61 8.57 -0.53 14.43
N ILE A 62 8.66 -0.73 13.13
CA ILE A 62 7.50 -0.88 12.24
C ILE A 62 6.72 -2.14 12.62
N LEU A 63 7.39 -3.28 12.75
CA LEU A 63 6.75 -4.53 13.17
C LEU A 63 6.04 -4.37 14.51
N GLY A 64 6.70 -3.77 15.51
CA GLY A 64 6.13 -3.53 16.84
C GLY A 64 4.87 -2.64 16.79
N TYR A 65 4.88 -1.62 15.93
CA TYR A 65 3.70 -0.80 15.71
C TYR A 65 2.59 -1.60 15.03
N LEU A 66 2.88 -2.27 13.91
CA LEU A 66 1.89 -3.04 13.15
C LEU A 66 1.26 -4.16 14.01
N ASP A 67 2.05 -4.85 14.83
CA ASP A 67 1.53 -5.90 15.71
C ASP A 67 0.50 -5.35 16.71
N LYS A 68 0.74 -4.15 17.22
CA LYS A 68 -0.16 -3.45 18.16
C LYS A 68 -1.46 -2.99 17.50
N VAL A 69 -1.40 -2.49 16.26
CA VAL A 69 -2.53 -1.79 15.61
C VAL A 69 -3.32 -2.65 14.63
N THR A 70 -2.97 -3.94 14.51
CA THR A 70 -3.70 -4.92 13.71
C THR A 70 -4.14 -6.10 14.59
N PRO A 71 -5.16 -5.89 15.45
CA PRO A 71 -5.64 -6.90 16.38
C PRO A 71 -6.22 -8.13 15.67
N ILE A 72 -6.02 -9.30 16.27
CA ILE A 72 -6.57 -10.58 15.81
C ILE A 72 -7.61 -11.09 16.82
N ARG A 73 -8.71 -10.35 16.93
CA ARG A 73 -9.80 -10.64 17.87
C ARG A 73 -11.16 -10.46 17.20
N VAL A 74 -12.13 -11.24 17.68
CA VAL A 74 -13.55 -11.04 17.37
C VAL A 74 -14.19 -10.31 18.54
N ILE A 75 -14.98 -9.29 18.24
CA ILE A 75 -15.70 -8.52 19.25
C ILE A 75 -17.19 -8.46 18.91
N ASP A 76 -18.00 -8.29 19.92
CA ASP A 76 -19.38 -7.86 19.78
C ASP A 76 -19.42 -6.35 19.54
N ARG A 77 -20.00 -5.92 18.42
CA ARG A 77 -20.02 -4.52 17.96
C ARG A 77 -20.75 -3.57 18.93
N GLU A 78 -21.75 -4.07 19.65
CA GLU A 78 -22.59 -3.25 20.53
C GLU A 78 -21.95 -3.06 21.91
N SER A 79 -21.41 -4.13 22.47
CA SER A 79 -20.80 -4.11 23.80
C SER A 79 -19.29 -3.86 23.80
N GLY A 80 -18.62 -4.01 22.67
CA GLY A 80 -17.16 -3.97 22.55
C GLY A 80 -16.45 -5.14 23.22
N LYS A 81 -17.18 -6.14 23.71
CA LYS A 81 -16.60 -7.30 24.41
C LYS A 81 -16.01 -8.30 23.42
N GLU A 82 -14.88 -8.86 23.78
CA GLU A 82 -14.25 -9.93 23.01
C GLU A 82 -15.10 -11.21 23.06
N ILE A 83 -15.22 -11.85 21.90
CA ILE A 83 -15.86 -13.15 21.72
C ILE A 83 -14.76 -14.19 21.55
N THR A 84 -14.55 -15.01 22.57
CA THR A 84 -13.56 -16.10 22.56
C THR A 84 -14.16 -17.45 22.17
N ASP A 85 -15.46 -17.61 22.31
CA ASP A 85 -16.22 -18.76 21.84
C ASP A 85 -16.86 -18.43 20.49
N TYR A 86 -16.19 -18.81 19.42
CA TYR A 86 -16.60 -18.45 18.05
C TYR A 86 -17.91 -19.13 17.60
N THR A 87 -18.36 -20.17 18.31
CA THR A 87 -19.68 -20.76 18.06
C THR A 87 -20.82 -19.79 18.41
N LYS A 88 -20.53 -18.72 19.15
CA LYS A 88 -21.47 -17.65 19.51
C LYS A 88 -21.44 -16.45 18.56
N ILE A 89 -20.72 -16.55 17.46
CA ILE A 89 -20.74 -15.51 16.42
C ILE A 89 -22.18 -15.34 15.91
N ASN A 90 -22.63 -14.09 15.88
CA ASN A 90 -23.99 -13.69 15.52
C ASN A 90 -23.95 -12.41 14.67
N GLN A 91 -25.10 -11.82 14.38
CA GLN A 91 -25.21 -10.61 13.56
C GLN A 91 -24.43 -9.37 14.07
N HIS A 92 -24.09 -9.31 15.36
CA HIS A 92 -23.34 -8.21 15.97
C HIS A 92 -21.84 -8.48 16.05
N SER A 93 -21.40 -9.67 15.70
CA SER A 93 -19.99 -10.05 15.74
C SER A 93 -19.22 -9.47 14.58
N GLN A 94 -18.02 -8.97 14.86
CA GLN A 94 -17.11 -8.44 13.86
C GLN A 94 -15.65 -8.68 14.26
N LEU A 95 -14.73 -8.63 13.30
CA LEU A 95 -13.31 -8.51 13.64
C LEU A 95 -13.06 -7.14 14.29
N GLU A 96 -12.24 -7.13 15.34
CA GLU A 96 -11.83 -5.86 15.94
C GLU A 96 -11.13 -4.99 14.90
N GLN A 97 -11.56 -3.76 14.78
CA GLN A 97 -10.96 -2.80 13.88
C GLN A 97 -9.76 -2.13 14.55
N GLY A 98 -8.58 -2.32 13.99
CA GLY A 98 -7.41 -1.53 14.34
C GLY A 98 -7.22 -0.34 13.40
N ASP A 99 -6.02 0.22 13.36
CA ASP A 99 -5.68 1.31 12.44
C ASP A 99 -5.70 0.84 10.98
N PHE A 100 -5.52 -0.47 10.76
CA PHE A 100 -5.48 -1.09 9.44
C PHE A 100 -6.33 -2.35 9.37
N ARG A 101 -6.77 -2.68 8.16
CA ARG A 101 -7.50 -3.93 7.88
C ARG A 101 -6.53 -5.09 7.74
N LEU A 102 -6.93 -6.28 8.19
CA LEU A 102 -6.12 -7.50 8.07
C LEU A 102 -6.11 -8.09 6.65
N ALA A 103 -7.10 -7.73 5.83
CA ALA A 103 -7.26 -8.22 4.47
C ALA A 103 -7.52 -7.04 3.52
N SER A 104 -6.47 -6.56 2.89
CA SER A 104 -6.48 -5.54 1.84
C SER A 104 -5.20 -5.68 1.01
N TYR A 105 -5.11 -5.01 -0.13
CA TYR A 105 -3.89 -5.09 -0.95
C TYR A 105 -2.66 -4.59 -0.19
N GLU A 106 -2.77 -3.52 0.57
CA GLU A 106 -1.66 -2.97 1.38
C GLU A 106 -1.15 -4.02 2.38
N TRP A 107 -2.09 -4.78 2.98
CA TRP A 107 -1.71 -5.85 3.92
C TRP A 107 -1.16 -7.08 3.22
N GLY A 108 -1.67 -7.44 2.05
CA GLY A 108 -1.07 -8.48 1.22
C GLY A 108 0.39 -8.20 0.86
N VAL A 109 0.68 -6.95 0.47
CA VAL A 109 2.05 -6.47 0.22
C VAL A 109 2.88 -6.47 1.50
N THR A 110 2.33 -5.98 2.62
CA THR A 110 3.00 -5.97 3.93
C THR A 110 3.36 -7.39 4.38
N TYR A 111 2.44 -8.35 4.29
CA TYR A 111 2.70 -9.75 4.61
C TYR A 111 3.81 -10.33 3.74
N SER A 112 3.75 -10.10 2.43
CA SER A 112 4.80 -10.53 1.51
C SER A 112 6.16 -9.92 1.85
N GLY A 113 6.20 -8.63 2.20
CA GLY A 113 7.40 -7.92 2.62
C GLY A 113 7.98 -8.49 3.93
N MET A 114 7.14 -8.75 4.94
CA MET A 114 7.58 -9.35 6.21
C MET A 114 8.17 -10.75 6.03
N LEU A 115 7.61 -11.57 5.12
CA LEU A 115 8.21 -12.88 4.79
C LEU A 115 9.59 -12.72 4.13
N GLU A 116 9.77 -11.73 3.26
CA GLU A 116 11.10 -11.45 2.68
C GLU A 116 12.10 -10.92 3.72
N VAL A 117 11.66 -10.08 4.66
CA VAL A 117 12.51 -9.62 5.77
C VAL A 117 12.92 -10.80 6.65
N ALA A 118 11.99 -11.71 6.97
CA ALA A 118 12.33 -12.94 7.72
C ALA A 118 13.41 -13.74 7.01
N ARG A 119 13.27 -13.93 5.70
CA ARG A 119 14.24 -14.65 4.86
C ARG A 119 15.59 -13.94 4.82
N ALA A 120 15.61 -12.63 4.59
CA ALA A 120 16.83 -11.85 4.47
C ALA A 120 17.61 -11.73 5.79
N THR A 121 16.90 -11.65 6.91
CA THR A 121 17.49 -11.46 8.25
C THR A 121 17.67 -12.75 9.03
N ASN A 122 17.10 -13.86 8.55
CA ASN A 122 16.99 -15.14 9.28
C ASN A 122 16.37 -14.97 10.69
N ASP A 123 15.41 -14.03 10.82
CA ASP A 123 14.72 -13.75 12.08
C ASP A 123 13.23 -14.12 11.93
N PRO A 124 12.75 -15.15 12.68
CA PRO A 124 11.41 -15.70 12.51
C PRO A 124 10.29 -14.76 12.95
N LYS A 125 10.56 -13.73 13.75
CA LYS A 125 9.51 -12.86 14.31
C LYS A 125 8.66 -12.17 13.23
N TYR A 126 9.24 -11.81 12.08
CA TYR A 126 8.51 -11.20 10.97
C TYR A 126 7.56 -12.21 10.31
N GLN A 127 8.01 -13.45 10.15
CA GLN A 127 7.20 -14.56 9.65
C GLN A 127 6.09 -14.94 10.64
N GLU A 128 6.36 -14.92 11.95
CA GLU A 128 5.38 -15.17 13.01
C GLU A 128 4.24 -14.14 12.98
N TYR A 129 4.55 -12.87 12.73
CA TYR A 129 3.55 -11.82 12.55
C TYR A 129 2.54 -12.19 11.45
N VAL A 130 3.02 -12.63 10.30
CA VAL A 130 2.19 -13.05 9.15
C VAL A 130 1.42 -14.32 9.47
N THR A 131 2.10 -15.31 10.05
CA THR A 131 1.51 -16.61 10.39
C THR A 131 0.33 -16.48 11.34
N LYS A 132 0.45 -15.66 12.39
CA LYS A 132 -0.62 -15.43 13.37
C LYS A 132 -1.87 -14.89 12.68
N ARG A 133 -1.71 -13.94 11.77
CA ARG A 133 -2.83 -13.30 11.09
C ARG A 133 -3.51 -14.20 10.09
N PHE A 134 -2.77 -14.89 9.26
CA PHE A 134 -3.37 -15.83 8.30
C PHE A 134 -4.04 -17.03 8.98
N ARG A 135 -3.46 -17.54 10.08
CA ARG A 135 -4.14 -18.58 10.87
C ARG A 135 -5.45 -18.09 11.44
N PHE A 136 -5.45 -16.91 12.07
CA PHE A 136 -6.65 -16.31 12.61
C PHE A 136 -7.72 -16.10 11.52
N LEU A 137 -7.35 -15.53 10.39
CA LEU A 137 -8.29 -15.31 9.28
C LEU A 137 -8.84 -16.64 8.75
N SER A 138 -8.00 -17.68 8.59
CA SER A 138 -8.42 -19.00 8.15
C SER A 138 -9.40 -19.64 9.14
N GLU A 139 -9.12 -19.54 10.44
CA GLU A 139 -10.01 -20.02 11.49
C GLU A 139 -11.36 -19.31 11.47
N MET A 140 -11.40 -18.01 11.15
CA MET A 140 -12.62 -17.22 11.14
C MET A 140 -13.51 -17.46 9.90
N VAL A 141 -12.96 -17.95 8.79
CA VAL A 141 -13.73 -18.16 7.54
C VAL A 141 -15.02 -18.93 7.72
N PRO A 142 -15.09 -20.12 8.37
CA PRO A 142 -16.34 -20.86 8.51
C PRO A 142 -17.40 -20.10 9.31
N TYR A 143 -16.99 -19.44 10.40
CA TYR A 143 -17.93 -18.72 11.29
C TYR A 143 -18.52 -17.48 10.61
N PHE A 144 -17.73 -16.70 9.94
CA PHE A 144 -18.20 -15.51 9.22
C PHE A 144 -18.92 -15.86 7.91
N SER A 145 -18.62 -17.00 7.31
CA SER A 145 -19.41 -17.52 6.19
C SER A 145 -20.81 -17.95 6.65
N GLN A 146 -20.90 -18.55 7.83
CA GLN A 146 -22.20 -18.88 8.46
C GLN A 146 -22.96 -17.60 8.83
N GLN A 147 -22.31 -16.62 9.45
CA GLN A 147 -22.89 -15.29 9.75
C GLN A 147 -23.52 -14.67 8.49
N ALA A 148 -22.76 -14.67 7.39
CA ALA A 148 -23.23 -14.13 6.12
C ALA A 148 -24.48 -14.84 5.61
N LYS A 149 -24.53 -16.16 5.74
CA LYS A 149 -25.66 -17.00 5.29
C LYS A 149 -26.89 -16.84 6.18
N GLU A 150 -26.72 -16.80 7.50
CA GLU A 150 -27.85 -16.81 8.44
C GLU A 150 -28.46 -15.43 8.64
N TYR A 151 -27.61 -14.39 8.71
CA TYR A 151 -28.06 -13.05 9.07
C TYR A 151 -27.99 -12.05 7.90
N ASN A 152 -27.49 -12.47 6.73
CA ASN A 152 -27.22 -11.58 5.60
C ASN A 152 -26.32 -10.37 5.98
N VAL A 153 -25.44 -10.59 6.94
CA VAL A 153 -24.44 -9.63 7.43
C VAL A 153 -23.05 -10.18 7.13
N VAL A 154 -22.17 -9.34 6.62
CA VAL A 154 -20.77 -9.72 6.35
C VAL A 154 -19.86 -8.68 6.97
N ASP A 155 -19.00 -9.14 7.86
CA ASP A 155 -17.91 -8.30 8.40
C ASP A 155 -17.06 -7.70 7.26
N GLY A 156 -16.71 -6.42 7.38
CA GLY A 156 -16.01 -5.68 6.31
C GLY A 156 -14.64 -6.25 5.94
N GLN A 157 -13.90 -6.78 6.92
CA GLN A 157 -12.59 -7.40 6.69
C GLN A 157 -12.74 -8.83 6.16
N MET A 158 -13.62 -9.63 6.79
CA MET A 158 -13.88 -11.00 6.36
C MET A 158 -14.51 -11.08 4.97
N ARG A 159 -15.26 -10.05 4.57
CA ARG A 159 -15.81 -9.96 3.20
C ARG A 159 -14.74 -10.00 2.14
N GLN A 160 -13.58 -9.37 2.38
CA GLN A 160 -12.47 -9.40 1.41
C GLN A 160 -11.93 -10.82 1.18
N ILE A 161 -12.16 -11.72 2.13
CA ILE A 161 -11.73 -13.12 2.07
C ILE A 161 -12.83 -14.02 1.50
N ILE A 162 -14.06 -13.94 2.06
CA ILE A 162 -15.15 -14.86 1.70
C ILE A 162 -15.92 -14.44 0.45
N GLN A 163 -15.86 -13.16 0.08
CA GLN A 163 -16.52 -12.57 -1.10
C GLN A 163 -15.62 -11.50 -1.73
N PRO A 164 -14.44 -11.86 -2.29
CA PRO A 164 -13.54 -10.90 -2.92
C PRO A 164 -14.23 -10.08 -4.00
N ARG A 165 -13.81 -8.83 -4.19
CA ARG A 165 -14.45 -7.88 -5.12
C ARG A 165 -13.48 -7.01 -5.90
N ALA A 166 -12.19 -7.13 -5.66
CA ALA A 166 -11.16 -6.32 -6.29
C ALA A 166 -9.92 -7.18 -6.54
N LEU A 167 -9.34 -7.04 -7.72
CA LEU A 167 -8.20 -7.84 -8.17
C LEU A 167 -6.95 -7.59 -7.32
N ASP A 168 -6.69 -6.32 -6.99
CA ASP A 168 -5.57 -5.89 -6.16
C ASP A 168 -5.63 -6.50 -4.75
N ASP A 169 -6.77 -6.35 -4.05
CA ASP A 169 -6.99 -6.96 -2.73
C ASP A 169 -6.82 -8.48 -2.77
N ALA A 170 -7.49 -9.13 -3.73
CA ALA A 170 -7.46 -10.58 -3.87
C ALA A 170 -6.06 -11.10 -4.22
N GLY A 171 -5.42 -10.51 -5.21
CA GLY A 171 -4.10 -10.93 -5.69
C GLY A 171 -3.00 -10.73 -4.64
N ALA A 172 -2.97 -9.58 -3.97
CA ALA A 172 -1.95 -9.28 -2.97
C ALA A 172 -2.04 -10.20 -1.75
N VAL A 173 -3.25 -10.38 -1.19
CA VAL A 173 -3.46 -11.24 -0.01
C VAL A 173 -3.22 -12.71 -0.36
N CYS A 174 -3.74 -13.18 -1.50
CA CYS A 174 -3.50 -14.54 -1.99
C CYS A 174 -2.01 -14.84 -2.19
N THR A 175 -1.26 -13.91 -2.76
CA THR A 175 0.20 -14.02 -2.91
C THR A 175 0.91 -14.21 -1.58
N GLY A 176 0.55 -13.42 -0.56
CA GLY A 176 1.08 -13.59 0.80
C GLY A 176 0.80 -14.97 1.38
N MET A 177 -0.42 -15.49 1.20
CA MET A 177 -0.81 -16.83 1.65
C MET A 177 -0.03 -17.93 0.92
N ILE A 178 0.11 -17.84 -0.41
CA ILE A 178 0.88 -18.81 -1.20
C ILE A 178 2.34 -18.82 -0.77
N LYS A 179 2.95 -17.65 -0.52
CA LYS A 179 4.32 -17.54 -0.02
C LYS A 179 4.45 -18.23 1.34
N LEU A 180 3.53 -17.97 2.28
CA LEU A 180 3.56 -18.59 3.60
C LEU A 180 3.33 -20.11 3.52
N ASN A 181 2.40 -20.56 2.68
CA ASN A 181 2.13 -21.99 2.50
C ASN A 181 3.33 -22.76 1.92
N ARG A 182 4.16 -22.12 1.10
CA ARG A 182 5.42 -22.71 0.63
C ARG A 182 6.45 -22.90 1.76
N ILE A 183 6.42 -22.04 2.77
CA ILE A 183 7.29 -22.15 3.96
C ILE A 183 6.75 -23.21 4.92
N PHE A 184 5.42 -23.30 5.06
CA PHE A 184 4.71 -24.21 5.96
C PHE A 184 3.65 -24.99 5.18
N PRO A 185 4.02 -26.04 4.46
CA PRO A 185 3.07 -26.83 3.64
C PRO A 185 1.94 -27.47 4.46
N ASP A 186 2.17 -27.71 5.74
CA ASP A 186 1.18 -28.32 6.66
C ASP A 186 0.09 -27.33 7.12
N MET A 187 0.26 -26.03 6.82
CA MET A 187 -0.79 -25.05 7.07
C MET A 187 -1.77 -25.07 5.91
N ASP A 188 -3.00 -25.46 6.18
CA ASP A 188 -4.04 -25.51 5.15
C ASP A 188 -4.71 -24.14 4.96
N PHE A 189 -4.25 -23.40 3.96
CA PHE A 189 -4.91 -22.19 3.46
C PHE A 189 -5.65 -22.42 2.14
N SER A 190 -5.80 -23.65 1.70
CA SER A 190 -6.34 -24.01 0.38
C SER A 190 -7.74 -23.42 0.15
N ASN A 191 -8.58 -23.42 1.15
CA ASN A 191 -9.93 -22.85 1.03
C ASN A 191 -9.91 -21.34 0.68
N MET A 192 -9.09 -20.56 1.39
CA MET A 192 -8.96 -19.13 1.11
C MET A 192 -8.27 -18.88 -0.24
N ILE A 193 -7.18 -19.59 -0.53
CA ILE A 193 -6.46 -19.51 -1.81
C ILE A 193 -7.41 -19.83 -2.96
N ASN A 194 -8.16 -20.93 -2.87
CA ASN A 194 -9.12 -21.33 -3.90
C ASN A 194 -10.24 -20.29 -4.08
N THR A 195 -10.70 -19.66 -2.99
CA THR A 195 -11.69 -18.58 -3.07
C THR A 195 -11.16 -17.37 -3.85
N TYR A 196 -9.92 -16.96 -3.59
CA TYR A 196 -9.29 -15.88 -4.35
C TYR A 196 -9.01 -16.27 -5.80
N MET A 197 -8.52 -17.47 -6.05
CA MET A 197 -8.25 -17.95 -7.41
C MET A 197 -9.54 -18.04 -8.23
N ASP A 198 -10.61 -18.59 -7.65
CA ASP A 198 -11.93 -18.64 -8.31
C ASP A 198 -12.47 -17.24 -8.63
N PHE A 199 -12.27 -16.28 -7.72
CA PHE A 199 -12.62 -14.89 -8.00
C PHE A 199 -11.81 -14.32 -9.17
N ILE A 200 -10.48 -14.45 -9.14
CA ILE A 200 -9.59 -13.90 -10.17
C ILE A 200 -9.85 -14.54 -11.54
N GLU A 201 -10.01 -15.85 -11.57
CA GLU A 201 -10.17 -16.60 -12.82
C GLU A 201 -11.58 -16.45 -13.44
N ASN A 202 -12.62 -16.48 -12.59
CA ASN A 202 -13.99 -16.70 -13.04
C ASN A 202 -14.96 -15.52 -12.78
N LYS A 203 -14.60 -14.58 -11.88
CA LYS A 203 -15.54 -13.54 -11.42
C LYS A 203 -15.04 -12.12 -11.60
N GLU A 204 -13.71 -11.94 -11.72
CA GLU A 204 -13.14 -10.61 -11.95
C GLU A 204 -13.58 -10.07 -13.31
N HIS A 205 -13.86 -8.78 -13.34
CA HIS A 205 -14.33 -8.11 -14.54
C HIS A 205 -13.28 -8.12 -15.65
N ARG A 206 -13.73 -8.48 -16.85
CA ARG A 206 -12.89 -8.51 -18.06
C ARG A 206 -13.58 -7.77 -19.20
N LEU A 207 -12.76 -7.20 -20.06
CA LEU A 207 -13.20 -6.69 -21.36
C LEU A 207 -13.56 -7.85 -22.31
N SER A 208 -14.16 -7.53 -23.45
CA SER A 208 -14.57 -8.53 -24.45
C SER A 208 -13.41 -9.37 -25.02
N ASP A 209 -12.17 -8.87 -24.94
CA ASP A 209 -10.98 -9.57 -25.37
C ASP A 209 -10.32 -10.42 -24.25
N GLY A 210 -10.94 -10.46 -23.08
CA GLY A 210 -10.44 -11.18 -21.90
C GLY A 210 -9.48 -10.40 -21.00
N THR A 211 -9.15 -9.16 -21.35
CA THR A 211 -8.28 -8.30 -20.53
C THR A 211 -8.95 -7.97 -19.20
N PHE A 212 -8.23 -8.11 -18.10
CA PHE A 212 -8.68 -7.62 -16.81
C PHE A 212 -8.90 -6.11 -16.84
N ALA A 213 -10.04 -5.68 -16.32
CA ALA A 213 -10.38 -4.27 -16.27
C ALA A 213 -11.10 -3.93 -14.97
N ARG A 214 -11.03 -2.68 -14.57
CA ARG A 214 -11.72 -2.20 -13.38
C ARG A 214 -13.22 -2.11 -13.65
N MET A 215 -14.03 -2.56 -12.67
CA MET A 215 -15.47 -2.37 -12.71
C MET A 215 -15.86 -1.02 -12.09
N ARG A 216 -15.10 -0.51 -11.12
CA ARG A 216 -15.38 0.73 -10.39
C ARG A 216 -14.11 1.31 -9.76
N PRO A 217 -14.03 2.64 -9.56
CA PRO A 217 -15.11 3.62 -9.80
C PRO A 217 -15.34 3.92 -11.28
N GLN A 218 -14.40 3.61 -12.16
CA GLN A 218 -14.44 3.89 -13.59
C GLN A 218 -14.43 2.56 -14.35
N ALA A 219 -15.64 2.10 -14.72
CA ALA A 219 -15.78 0.83 -15.40
C ALA A 219 -14.99 0.77 -16.72
N ASN A 220 -14.47 -0.40 -17.06
CA ASN A 220 -13.72 -0.69 -18.27
C ASN A 220 -12.40 0.07 -18.42
N THR A 221 -11.83 0.60 -17.33
CA THR A 221 -10.50 1.22 -17.34
C THR A 221 -9.43 0.21 -16.97
N LEU A 222 -8.24 0.41 -17.53
CA LEU A 222 -7.04 -0.31 -17.14
C LEU A 222 -6.25 0.54 -16.14
N TRP A 223 -5.74 -0.12 -15.11
CA TRP A 223 -4.81 0.48 -14.16
C TRP A 223 -3.48 -0.25 -14.30
N LEU A 224 -2.42 0.52 -14.46
CA LEU A 224 -1.05 0.03 -14.69
C LEU A 224 -0.13 0.41 -13.53
N ASP A 225 -0.66 0.55 -12.35
CA ASP A 225 0.05 0.81 -11.09
C ASP A 225 0.68 -0.43 -10.47
#